data_e8fc01bd85d893b0729fddb6f1fd9824
#
_entry.id   e8fc01bd85d893b0729fddb6f1fd9824
#
_cell.length_a   1.000
_cell.length_b   1.000
_cell.length_c   1.000
_cell.angle_alpha   90.00
_cell.angle_beta   90.00
_cell.angle_gamma   90.00
#
_symmetry.space_group_name_H-M   'P 1'
#
loop_
_entity.id
_entity.type
_entity.pdbx_description
1 polymer ?
#
loop_
_entity_poly.entity_id
_entity_poly.type
_entity_poly.pdbx_seq_one_letter_code
_entity_poly.pdbx_strand_id
1 'polypeptide(L)'
;MLYLRRFSLPGQGAEASFLARDSENKRTCYGSRYPFGIFLSRKVPPLTFEPITILCGGNGCGKTTVLNLMAEKLKLRRGTVFNRSSFFQPYLDLCEAETAGAFGAAELENSRIITSDDVFDGLLDLRYMNENIEHRRKELLEEYADARYARFQMRSLEDYDRLRQVVEAQRKTGSHYVRDRVMKDIPGCSNGESAFLYFTRE
;
A
#
# COMPACT_ATOMS: atom_id res chain seq x y z
N MET A 1 8.39 5.12 -23.14
CA MET A 1 7.13 5.59 -23.73
C MET A 1 6.62 6.72 -22.86
N LEU A 2 6.07 7.81 -23.38
CA LEU A 2 5.59 8.94 -22.60
C LEU A 2 4.06 8.91 -22.59
N TYR A 3 3.45 8.80 -21.41
CA TYR A 3 1.99 8.73 -21.25
C TYR A 3 1.39 10.10 -20.92
N LEU A 4 2.01 10.84 -20.00
CA LEU A 4 1.61 12.17 -19.58
C LEU A 4 2.60 13.18 -20.12
N ARG A 5 2.15 14.11 -20.94
CA ARG A 5 3.01 15.15 -21.53
C ARG A 5 3.11 16.37 -20.63
N ARG A 6 1.98 16.78 -20.06
CA ARG A 6 1.88 18.00 -19.27
C ARG A 6 0.81 17.86 -18.19
N PHE A 7 1.08 18.45 -17.05
CA PHE A 7 0.10 18.58 -15.97
C PHE A 7 0.14 20.00 -15.41
N SER A 8 -1.01 20.66 -15.37
CA SER A 8 -1.14 22.02 -14.90
C SER A 8 -2.02 22.07 -13.64
N LEU A 9 -1.49 22.70 -12.61
CA LEU A 9 -2.24 23.02 -11.40
C LEU A 9 -3.05 24.32 -11.64
N PRO A 10 -4.18 24.52 -10.93
CA PRO A 10 -4.96 25.75 -11.05
C PRO A 10 -4.11 26.96 -10.64
N GLY A 11 -4.20 28.02 -11.41
CA GLY A 11 -3.59 29.28 -11.06
C GLY A 11 -4.32 29.99 -9.92
N GLN A 12 -3.66 30.97 -9.30
CA GLN A 12 -4.19 31.74 -8.17
C GLN A 12 -5.59 32.33 -8.44
N GLY A 13 -5.82 32.83 -9.66
CA GLY A 13 -7.12 33.38 -10.04
C GLY A 13 -8.24 32.33 -10.09
N ALA A 14 -7.94 31.13 -10.55
CA ALA A 14 -8.92 30.03 -10.61
C ALA A 14 -9.29 29.54 -9.21
N GLU A 15 -8.29 29.35 -8.33
CA GLU A 15 -8.53 28.98 -6.93
C GLU A 15 -9.35 30.07 -6.20
N ALA A 16 -8.96 31.33 -6.32
CA ALA A 16 -9.66 32.45 -5.69
C ALA A 16 -11.12 32.55 -6.19
N SER A 17 -11.32 32.39 -7.51
CA SER A 17 -12.67 32.43 -8.11
C SER A 17 -13.55 31.29 -7.62
N PHE A 18 -12.98 30.08 -7.49
CA PHE A 18 -13.70 28.94 -6.93
C PHE A 18 -14.10 29.21 -5.47
N LEU A 19 -13.13 29.61 -4.64
CA LEU A 19 -13.35 29.86 -3.21
C LEU A 19 -14.34 31.03 -2.95
N ALA A 20 -14.45 31.98 -3.87
CA ALA A 20 -15.39 33.09 -3.74
C ALA A 20 -16.82 32.71 -4.13
N ARG A 21 -17.01 31.79 -5.07
CA ARG A 21 -18.31 31.40 -5.62
C ARG A 21 -19.01 30.31 -4.82
N ASP A 22 -18.26 29.41 -4.23
CA ASP A 22 -18.81 28.24 -3.55
C ASP A 22 -19.42 28.62 -2.19
N SER A 23 -20.70 28.35 -2.03
CA SER A 23 -21.43 28.60 -0.77
C SER A 23 -20.91 27.68 0.37
N GLU A 24 -20.37 26.50 0.05
CA GLU A 24 -19.79 25.59 1.03
C GLU A 24 -18.51 26.12 1.65
N ASN A 25 -17.75 26.95 0.93
CA ASN A 25 -16.54 27.60 1.44
C ASN A 25 -16.81 28.60 2.57
N LYS A 26 -18.04 29.05 2.71
CA LYS A 26 -18.47 29.91 3.82
C LYS A 26 -18.74 29.14 5.10
N ARG A 27 -18.77 27.81 5.05
CA ARG A 27 -19.00 26.98 6.22
C ARG A 27 -17.71 26.91 7.07
N THR A 28 -17.81 27.32 8.31
CA THR A 28 -16.69 27.32 9.27
C THR A 28 -16.41 25.96 9.88
N CYS A 29 -17.19 24.93 9.52
CA CYS A 29 -17.03 23.56 10.06
C CYS A 29 -15.85 22.77 9.44
N TYR A 30 -15.30 23.26 8.34
CA TYR A 30 -14.17 22.58 7.70
C TYR A 30 -12.83 23.03 8.31
N GLY A 31 -12.08 22.09 8.91
CA GLY A 31 -10.74 22.34 9.47
C GLY A 31 -9.65 22.53 8.41
N SER A 32 -9.88 22.05 7.16
CA SER A 32 -8.94 22.16 6.06
C SER A 32 -9.65 22.24 4.73
N ARG A 33 -9.10 23.02 3.82
CA ARG A 33 -9.54 23.13 2.42
C ARG A 33 -8.55 22.44 1.47
N TYR A 34 -7.83 21.45 1.97
CA TYR A 34 -6.86 20.69 1.17
C TYR A 34 -7.48 20.18 -0.14
N PRO A 35 -6.82 20.33 -1.31
CA PRO A 35 -5.45 20.85 -1.52
C PRO A 35 -5.36 22.35 -1.84
N PHE A 36 -6.46 23.12 -1.78
CA PHE A 36 -6.43 24.56 -2.01
C PHE A 36 -5.42 25.26 -1.09
N GLY A 37 -4.71 26.24 -1.63
CA GLY A 37 -3.74 27.04 -0.88
C GLY A 37 -2.31 26.46 -0.81
N ILE A 38 -2.10 25.18 -1.13
CA ILE A 38 -0.77 24.57 -1.02
C ILE A 38 0.21 25.17 -2.03
N PHE A 39 -0.25 25.44 -3.24
CA PHE A 39 0.61 25.89 -4.35
C PHE A 39 0.53 27.38 -4.63
N LEU A 40 -0.38 28.11 -3.99
CA LEU A 40 -0.61 29.55 -4.26
C LEU A 40 0.64 30.40 -4.13
N SER A 41 1.40 30.20 -3.05
CA SER A 41 2.63 30.99 -2.78
C SER A 41 3.82 30.57 -3.64
N ARG A 42 3.76 29.41 -4.30
CA ARG A 42 4.91 28.78 -4.96
C ARG A 42 4.96 28.97 -6.45
N LYS A 43 3.88 29.49 -7.05
CA LYS A 43 3.76 29.75 -8.51
C LYS A 43 4.32 28.58 -9.33
N VAL A 44 3.88 27.35 -9.03
CA VAL A 44 4.35 26.13 -9.71
C VAL A 44 4.01 26.25 -11.20
N PRO A 45 5.02 26.22 -12.09
CA PRO A 45 4.75 26.23 -13.52
C PRO A 45 4.07 24.92 -13.93
N PRO A 46 3.44 24.87 -15.11
CA PRO A 46 2.98 23.62 -15.68
C PRO A 46 4.12 22.60 -15.74
N LEU A 47 3.87 21.40 -15.20
CA LEU A 47 4.84 20.33 -15.17
C LEU A 47 4.88 19.64 -16.54
N THR A 48 6.06 19.57 -17.14
CA THR A 48 6.29 18.81 -18.38
C THR A 48 7.00 17.52 -18.03
N PHE A 49 6.66 16.44 -18.72
CA PHE A 49 7.17 15.12 -18.43
C PHE A 49 8.00 14.56 -19.58
N GLU A 50 9.02 13.85 -19.21
CA GLU A 50 9.86 13.01 -20.04
C GLU A 50 9.61 11.54 -19.65
N PRO A 51 10.16 10.54 -20.38
CA PRO A 51 9.98 9.12 -20.03
C PRO A 51 10.35 8.78 -18.58
N ILE A 52 11.28 9.53 -18.00
CA ILE A 52 11.62 9.50 -16.58
C ILE A 52 11.65 10.94 -16.08
N THR A 53 10.80 11.26 -15.10
CA THR A 53 10.72 12.59 -14.50
C THR A 53 10.83 12.48 -12.99
N ILE A 54 11.70 13.26 -12.39
CA ILE A 54 11.96 13.28 -10.95
C ILE A 54 11.45 14.59 -10.36
N LEU A 55 10.51 14.51 -9.40
CA LEU A 55 10.03 15.66 -8.64
C LEU A 55 10.89 15.86 -7.39
N CYS A 56 11.71 16.90 -7.39
CA CYS A 56 12.59 17.27 -6.27
C CYS A 56 11.99 18.37 -5.41
N GLY A 57 12.30 18.36 -4.11
CA GLY A 57 11.90 19.41 -3.16
C GLY A 57 11.92 18.93 -1.72
N GLY A 58 11.93 19.86 -0.76
CA GLY A 58 11.91 19.59 0.67
C GLY A 58 10.60 18.94 1.15
N ASN A 59 10.57 18.54 2.42
CA ASN A 59 9.37 17.99 3.04
C ASN A 59 8.25 19.06 3.09
N GLY A 60 7.01 18.63 2.87
CA GLY A 60 5.86 19.54 2.86
C GLY A 60 5.75 20.44 1.62
N CYS A 61 6.59 20.27 0.59
CA CYS A 61 6.48 21.09 -0.63
C CYS A 61 5.33 20.67 -1.57
N GLY A 62 4.59 19.60 -1.26
CA GLY A 62 3.44 19.20 -2.05
C GLY A 62 3.69 18.12 -3.09
N LYS A 63 4.88 17.47 -3.13
CA LYS A 63 5.18 16.39 -4.10
C LYS A 63 4.12 15.29 -4.11
N THR A 64 3.83 14.74 -2.94
CA THR A 64 2.82 13.69 -2.80
C THR A 64 1.44 14.17 -3.20
N THR A 65 1.10 15.43 -2.91
CA THR A 65 -0.17 16.04 -3.34
C THR A 65 -0.27 16.09 -4.86
N VAL A 66 0.80 16.54 -5.55
CA VAL A 66 0.85 16.56 -7.02
C VAL A 66 0.72 15.16 -7.60
N LEU A 67 1.46 14.18 -7.04
CA LEU A 67 1.37 12.78 -7.48
C LEU A 67 -0.05 12.22 -7.30
N ASN A 68 -0.70 12.52 -6.17
CA ASN A 68 -2.08 12.10 -5.92
C ASN A 68 -3.06 12.76 -6.90
N LEU A 69 -2.89 14.06 -7.20
CA LEU A 69 -3.72 14.76 -8.17
C LEU A 69 -3.56 14.17 -9.59
N MET A 70 -2.32 13.89 -10.00
CA MET A 70 -2.06 13.24 -11.28
C MET A 70 -2.67 11.84 -11.35
N ALA A 71 -2.48 11.04 -10.31
CA ALA A 71 -3.02 9.68 -10.24
C ALA A 71 -4.54 9.65 -10.34
N GLU A 72 -5.22 10.54 -9.64
CA GLU A 72 -6.69 10.64 -9.69
C GLU A 72 -7.19 11.20 -11.03
N LYS A 73 -6.49 12.20 -11.59
CA LYS A 73 -6.87 12.77 -12.90
C LYS A 73 -6.74 11.76 -14.02
N LEU A 74 -5.71 10.90 -13.95
CA LEU A 74 -5.45 9.83 -14.92
C LEU A 74 -6.14 8.52 -14.56
N LYS A 75 -6.84 8.45 -13.42
CA LYS A 75 -7.52 7.24 -12.91
C LYS A 75 -6.57 6.05 -12.78
N LEU A 76 -5.37 6.29 -12.28
CA LEU A 76 -4.37 5.25 -12.07
C LEU A 76 -4.79 4.28 -10.95
N ARG A 77 -4.40 3.02 -11.09
CA ARG A 77 -4.61 2.02 -10.03
C ARG A 77 -3.80 2.39 -8.79
N ARG A 78 -4.38 2.15 -7.62
CA ARG A 78 -3.79 2.48 -6.31
C ARG A 78 -4.02 1.32 -5.33
N GLY A 79 -3.03 0.99 -4.53
CA GLY A 79 -3.12 -0.02 -3.47
C GLY A 79 -3.68 0.55 -2.18
N THR A 80 -3.21 1.74 -1.77
CA THR A 80 -3.56 2.37 -0.49
C THR A 80 -4.45 3.58 -0.65
N VAL A 81 -5.21 3.90 0.40
CA VAL A 81 -5.98 5.14 0.49
C VAL A 81 -5.07 6.32 0.80
N PHE A 82 -5.50 7.54 0.48
CA PHE A 82 -4.80 8.77 0.82
C PHE A 82 -5.75 9.81 1.37
N ASN A 83 -5.22 10.85 2.00
CA ASN A 83 -6.03 11.91 2.57
C ASN A 83 -6.79 12.67 1.48
N ARG A 84 -8.11 12.58 1.52
CA ARG A 84 -9.03 13.35 0.69
C ARG A 84 -9.84 14.27 1.59
N SER A 85 -10.00 15.53 1.17
CA SER A 85 -11.00 16.42 1.72
C SER A 85 -12.18 16.52 0.78
N SER A 86 -13.26 17.14 1.22
CA SER A 86 -14.42 17.49 0.35
C SER A 86 -14.02 18.41 -0.79
N PHE A 87 -12.88 19.10 -0.67
CA PHE A 87 -12.36 20.03 -1.67
C PHE A 87 -11.39 19.39 -2.67
N PHE A 88 -11.06 18.12 -2.50
CA PHE A 88 -10.09 17.45 -3.38
C PHE A 88 -10.61 17.32 -4.81
N GLN A 89 -11.85 16.85 -4.98
CA GLN A 89 -12.45 16.69 -6.30
C GLN A 89 -12.65 18.04 -7.02
N PRO A 90 -13.22 19.07 -6.40
CA PRO A 90 -13.28 20.39 -6.99
C PRO A 90 -11.92 20.95 -7.43
N TYR A 91 -10.87 20.72 -6.65
CA TYR A 91 -9.51 21.12 -7.03
C TYR A 91 -9.00 20.35 -8.23
N LEU A 92 -9.25 19.02 -8.25
CA LEU A 92 -8.88 18.14 -9.34
C LEU A 92 -9.54 18.54 -10.67
N ASP A 93 -10.78 19.01 -10.60
CA ASP A 93 -11.54 19.48 -11.77
C ASP A 93 -10.89 20.73 -12.41
N LEU A 94 -10.25 21.57 -11.60
CA LEU A 94 -9.48 22.73 -12.05
C LEU A 94 -8.08 22.36 -12.61
N CYS A 95 -7.59 21.15 -12.35
CA CYS A 95 -6.33 20.69 -12.90
C CYS A 95 -6.50 20.22 -14.35
N GLU A 96 -5.47 20.45 -15.16
CA GLU A 96 -5.45 20.02 -16.56
C GLU A 96 -4.34 18.96 -16.77
N ALA A 97 -4.65 17.91 -17.52
CA ALA A 97 -3.71 16.87 -17.90
C ALA A 97 -3.72 16.69 -19.42
N GLU A 98 -2.55 16.76 -20.02
CA GLU A 98 -2.34 16.55 -21.44
C GLU A 98 -1.57 15.24 -21.65
N THR A 99 -2.20 14.26 -22.27
CA THR A 99 -1.58 12.96 -22.56
C THR A 99 -0.84 12.99 -23.89
N ALA A 100 0.19 12.17 -24.00
CA ALA A 100 0.99 12.06 -25.23
C ALA A 100 0.35 11.05 -26.18
N GLY A 101 -0.47 11.55 -27.11
CA GLY A 101 -1.08 10.72 -28.17
C GLY A 101 -2.39 10.03 -27.76
N ALA A 102 -2.96 9.26 -28.66
CA ALA A 102 -4.16 8.48 -28.44
C ALA A 102 -3.84 7.19 -27.67
N PHE A 103 -3.54 7.31 -26.37
CA PHE A 103 -3.49 6.13 -25.51
C PHE A 103 -4.91 5.64 -25.27
N GLY A 104 -5.15 4.38 -25.57
CA GLY A 104 -6.42 3.75 -25.24
C GLY A 104 -6.59 3.66 -23.72
N ALA A 105 -7.84 3.66 -23.26
CA ALA A 105 -8.17 3.47 -21.85
C ALA A 105 -7.46 2.24 -21.24
N ALA A 106 -7.25 1.19 -22.02
CA ALA A 106 -6.58 -0.06 -21.64
C ALA A 106 -5.10 0.12 -21.21
N GLU A 107 -4.38 1.08 -21.80
CA GLU A 107 -2.97 1.30 -21.44
C GLU A 107 -2.81 2.08 -20.13
N LEU A 108 -3.75 2.98 -19.85
CA LEU A 108 -3.83 3.68 -18.57
C LEU A 108 -4.32 2.75 -17.44
N GLU A 109 -5.18 1.77 -17.75
CA GLU A 109 -5.65 0.78 -16.77
C GLU A 109 -4.53 -0.06 -16.17
N ASN A 110 -3.43 -0.27 -16.90
CA ASN A 110 -2.25 -0.97 -16.38
C ASN A 110 -1.28 -0.05 -15.63
N SER A 111 -1.51 1.25 -15.67
CA SER A 111 -0.68 2.22 -14.95
C SER A 111 -1.12 2.34 -13.51
N ARG A 112 -0.14 2.51 -12.60
CA ARG A 112 -0.42 2.62 -11.17
C ARG A 112 0.44 3.67 -10.49
N ILE A 113 -0.03 4.12 -9.35
CA ILE A 113 0.77 4.89 -8.41
C ILE A 113 1.22 3.97 -7.28
N ILE A 114 2.48 4.08 -6.91
CA ILE A 114 3.06 3.44 -5.72
C ILE A 114 3.49 4.57 -4.78
N THR A 115 3.06 4.50 -3.54
CA THR A 115 3.36 5.49 -2.50
C THR A 115 4.18 4.86 -1.37
N SER A 116 4.71 5.68 -0.47
CA SER A 116 5.34 5.20 0.76
C SER A 116 4.38 4.35 1.61
N ASP A 117 3.09 4.66 1.56
CA ASP A 117 2.07 3.95 2.34
C ASP A 117 1.91 2.51 1.83
N ASP A 118 1.95 2.29 0.51
CA ASP A 118 1.94 0.93 -0.07
C ASP A 118 3.14 0.10 0.40
N VAL A 119 4.32 0.73 0.48
CA VAL A 119 5.54 0.07 0.98
C VAL A 119 5.41 -0.27 2.47
N PHE A 120 4.87 0.65 3.26
CA PHE A 120 4.64 0.43 4.69
C PHE A 120 3.62 -0.66 4.95
N ASP A 121 2.52 -0.69 4.22
CA ASP A 121 1.50 -1.74 4.34
C ASP A 121 2.10 -3.11 4.00
N GLY A 122 2.84 -3.22 2.90
CA GLY A 122 3.54 -4.45 2.53
C GLY A 122 4.55 -4.91 3.61
N LEU A 123 5.20 -3.98 4.29
CA LEU A 123 6.14 -4.27 5.37
C LEU A 123 5.42 -4.74 6.65
N LEU A 124 4.27 -4.14 6.97
CA LEU A 124 3.43 -4.57 8.09
C LEU A 124 2.87 -5.96 7.85
N ASP A 125 2.42 -6.27 6.63
CA ASP A 125 1.94 -7.59 6.25
C ASP A 125 3.01 -8.66 6.44
N LEU A 126 4.26 -8.38 6.04
CA LEU A 126 5.39 -9.30 6.26
C LEU A 126 5.65 -9.57 7.75
N ARG A 127 5.60 -8.52 8.58
CA ARG A 127 5.76 -8.66 10.05
C ARG A 127 4.63 -9.48 10.65
N TYR A 128 3.40 -9.22 10.23
CA TYR A 128 2.22 -9.96 10.68
C TYR A 128 2.28 -11.44 10.28
N MET A 129 2.74 -11.74 9.06
CA MET A 129 2.98 -13.11 8.63
C MET A 129 4.02 -13.82 9.52
N ASN A 130 5.13 -13.17 9.84
CA ASN A 130 6.14 -13.74 10.72
C ASN A 130 5.61 -13.97 12.15
N GLU A 131 4.82 -13.06 12.68
CA GLU A 131 4.17 -13.22 13.99
C GLU A 131 3.22 -14.43 14.00
N ASN A 132 2.43 -14.61 12.95
CA ASN A 132 1.55 -15.77 12.79
C ASN A 132 2.34 -17.08 12.67
N ILE A 133 3.47 -17.07 11.96
CA ILE A 133 4.38 -18.22 11.87
C ILE A 133 4.91 -18.57 13.26
N GLU A 134 5.34 -17.59 14.06
CA GLU A 134 5.82 -17.81 15.43
C GLU A 134 4.72 -18.34 16.36
N HIS A 135 3.50 -17.79 16.25
CA HIS A 135 2.36 -18.29 17.02
C HIS A 135 2.06 -19.76 16.69
N ARG A 136 1.98 -20.09 15.39
CA ARG A 136 1.76 -21.45 14.94
C ARG A 136 2.88 -22.41 15.34
N ARG A 137 4.11 -21.93 15.40
CA ARG A 137 5.27 -22.69 15.88
C ARG A 137 5.14 -23.07 17.34
N LYS A 138 4.68 -22.16 18.19
CA LYS A 138 4.41 -22.41 19.62
C LYS A 138 3.30 -23.41 19.82
N GLU A 139 2.17 -23.23 19.12
CA GLU A 139 1.06 -24.20 19.18
C GLU A 139 1.50 -25.61 18.81
N LEU A 140 2.28 -25.75 17.73
CA LEU A 140 2.78 -27.05 17.29
C LEU A 140 3.80 -27.67 18.26
N LEU A 141 4.55 -26.87 19.01
CA LEU A 141 5.41 -27.39 20.08
C LEU A 141 4.60 -27.91 21.26
N GLU A 142 3.50 -27.25 21.61
CA GLU A 142 2.56 -27.72 22.63
C GLU A 142 1.85 -28.99 22.16
N GLU A 143 1.31 -29.00 20.93
CA GLU A 143 0.72 -30.21 20.31
C GLU A 143 1.70 -31.38 20.29
N TYR A 144 2.97 -31.11 19.95
CA TYR A 144 4.04 -32.12 19.96
C TYR A 144 4.27 -32.69 21.38
N ALA A 145 4.37 -31.81 22.39
CA ALA A 145 4.59 -32.24 23.76
C ALA A 145 3.45 -33.14 24.24
N ASP A 146 2.22 -32.72 23.99
CA ASP A 146 1.03 -33.49 24.35
C ASP A 146 0.98 -34.85 23.63
N ALA A 147 1.24 -34.84 22.31
CA ALA A 147 1.22 -36.08 21.52
C ALA A 147 2.35 -37.04 21.91
N ARG A 148 3.57 -36.53 22.19
CA ARG A 148 4.73 -37.34 22.51
C ARG A 148 4.56 -38.14 23.81
N TYR A 149 3.91 -37.55 24.82
CA TYR A 149 3.71 -38.16 26.12
C TYR A 149 2.33 -38.82 26.27
N ALA A 150 1.49 -38.71 25.22
CA ALA A 150 0.16 -39.36 25.24
C ALA A 150 0.28 -40.88 25.26
N ARG A 151 -0.40 -41.52 26.21
CA ARG A 151 -0.69 -42.97 26.20
C ARG A 151 -1.98 -43.20 25.44
N PHE A 152 -1.90 -43.18 24.10
CA PHE A 152 -3.07 -43.28 23.24
C PHE A 152 -3.25 -44.71 22.73
N GLN A 153 -4.47 -45.24 22.83
CA GLN A 153 -4.89 -46.49 22.21
C GLN A 153 -6.06 -46.23 21.28
N MET A 154 -5.93 -46.63 20.05
CA MET A 154 -7.00 -46.52 19.04
C MET A 154 -8.17 -47.43 19.43
N ARG A 155 -9.40 -46.88 19.42
CA ARG A 155 -10.64 -47.62 19.68
C ARG A 155 -11.55 -47.68 18.47
N SER A 156 -11.45 -46.73 17.58
CA SER A 156 -12.23 -46.63 16.34
C SER A 156 -11.37 -46.15 15.15
N LEU A 157 -11.89 -46.25 13.94
CA LEU A 157 -11.24 -45.69 12.73
C LEU A 157 -11.16 -44.18 12.75
N GLU A 158 -12.03 -43.49 13.49
CA GLU A 158 -12.02 -42.05 13.67
C GLU A 158 -10.79 -41.56 14.46
N ASP A 159 -10.22 -42.46 15.26
CA ASP A 159 -9.00 -42.18 16.05
C ASP A 159 -7.69 -42.25 15.24
N TYR A 160 -7.76 -42.60 13.94
CA TYR A 160 -6.58 -42.87 13.13
C TYR A 160 -5.66 -41.67 12.98
N ASP A 161 -6.22 -40.47 12.77
CA ASP A 161 -5.43 -39.26 12.61
C ASP A 161 -4.68 -38.92 13.90
N ARG A 162 -5.33 -39.11 15.06
CA ARG A 162 -4.68 -38.87 16.35
C ARG A 162 -3.60 -39.92 16.65
N LEU A 163 -3.83 -41.18 16.30
CA LEU A 163 -2.77 -42.21 16.39
C LEU A 163 -1.58 -41.86 15.53
N ARG A 164 -1.80 -41.46 14.30
CA ARG A 164 -0.75 -41.00 13.37
C ARG A 164 0.06 -39.85 13.96
N GLN A 165 -0.61 -38.86 14.54
CA GLN A 165 0.02 -37.71 15.19
C GLN A 165 0.91 -38.13 16.37
N VAL A 166 0.44 -39.02 17.23
CA VAL A 166 1.20 -39.57 18.36
C VAL A 166 2.42 -40.35 17.89
N VAL A 167 2.26 -41.25 16.93
CA VAL A 167 3.36 -42.04 16.37
C VAL A 167 4.44 -41.13 15.73
N GLU A 168 4.00 -40.09 15.03
CA GLU A 168 4.92 -39.16 14.40
C GLU A 168 5.66 -38.29 15.43
N ALA A 169 4.98 -37.83 16.48
CA ALA A 169 5.59 -37.08 17.58
C ALA A 169 6.60 -37.96 18.37
N GLN A 170 6.34 -39.26 18.51
CA GLN A 170 7.29 -40.18 19.16
C GLN A 170 8.53 -40.48 18.31
N ARG A 171 8.41 -40.44 16.97
CA ARG A 171 9.50 -40.73 16.04
C ARG A 171 10.38 -39.55 15.72
N LYS A 172 9.83 -38.34 15.71
CA LYS A 172 10.51 -37.09 15.36
C LYS A 172 10.96 -36.32 16.59
N THR A 173 11.99 -35.49 16.45
CA THR A 173 12.29 -34.45 17.45
C THR A 173 11.29 -33.30 17.29
N GLY A 174 11.05 -32.53 18.36
CA GLY A 174 10.13 -31.39 18.32
C GLY A 174 10.46 -30.41 17.19
N SER A 175 11.74 -30.11 17.00
CA SER A 175 12.19 -29.21 15.92
C SER A 175 11.88 -29.76 14.53
N HIS A 176 12.01 -31.06 14.29
CA HIS A 176 11.63 -31.70 13.03
C HIS A 176 10.11 -31.73 12.82
N TYR A 177 9.38 -32.04 13.87
CA TYR A 177 7.92 -32.07 13.85
C TYR A 177 7.32 -30.73 13.46
N VAL A 178 7.82 -29.66 14.06
CA VAL A 178 7.38 -28.27 13.78
C VAL A 178 7.82 -27.82 12.40
N ARG A 179 9.09 -28.02 12.05
CA ARG A 179 9.65 -27.56 10.76
C ARG A 179 8.91 -28.14 9.55
N ASP A 180 8.43 -29.38 9.66
CA ASP A 180 7.69 -30.03 8.58
C ASP A 180 6.25 -29.48 8.38
N ARG A 181 5.75 -28.67 9.33
CA ARG A 181 4.38 -28.16 9.37
C ARG A 181 4.25 -26.66 9.32
N VAL A 182 5.34 -25.93 9.50
CA VAL A 182 5.36 -24.46 9.50
C VAL A 182 6.14 -23.96 8.30
N MET A 183 5.65 -22.87 7.71
CA MET A 183 6.40 -22.14 6.67
C MET A 183 7.72 -21.61 7.25
N LYS A 184 8.71 -21.47 6.39
CA LYS A 184 9.96 -20.80 6.75
C LYS A 184 9.69 -19.34 7.05
N ASP A 185 10.43 -18.79 8.01
CA ASP A 185 10.40 -17.36 8.28
C ASP A 185 10.75 -16.57 7.03
N ILE A 186 10.05 -15.49 6.82
CA ILE A 186 10.42 -14.50 5.82
C ILE A 186 11.59 -13.71 6.41
N PRO A 187 12.74 -13.65 5.74
CA PRO A 187 13.90 -12.93 6.27
C PRO A 187 13.52 -11.49 6.67
N GLY A 188 13.82 -11.12 7.89
CA GLY A 188 13.67 -9.74 8.35
C GLY A 188 14.68 -8.87 7.62
N CYS A 189 14.18 -7.93 6.85
CA CYS A 189 14.97 -6.93 6.15
C CYS A 189 14.84 -5.57 6.86
N SER A 190 15.84 -4.71 6.70
CA SER A 190 15.71 -3.31 7.08
C SER A 190 14.58 -2.63 6.27
N ASN A 191 14.07 -1.49 6.76
CA ASN A 191 13.00 -0.78 6.04
C ASN A 191 13.41 -0.42 4.60
N GLY A 192 14.67 -0.08 4.37
CA GLY A 192 15.19 0.23 3.04
C GLY A 192 15.25 -1.00 2.13
N GLU A 193 15.73 -2.13 2.64
CA GLU A 193 15.76 -3.40 1.90
C GLU A 193 14.35 -3.90 1.59
N SER A 194 13.43 -3.76 2.54
CA SER A 194 12.02 -4.13 2.34
C SER A 194 11.37 -3.27 1.27
N ALA A 195 11.64 -1.96 1.26
CA ALA A 195 11.18 -1.07 0.20
C ALA A 195 11.75 -1.48 -1.17
N PHE A 196 13.04 -1.80 -1.24
CA PHE A 196 13.66 -2.28 -2.47
C PHE A 196 13.02 -3.59 -2.96
N LEU A 197 12.78 -4.54 -2.06
CA LEU A 197 12.08 -5.80 -2.39
C LEU A 197 10.66 -5.57 -2.85
N TYR A 198 9.95 -4.61 -2.25
CA TYR A 198 8.61 -4.24 -2.68
C TYR A 198 8.62 -3.74 -4.13
N PHE A 199 9.48 -2.78 -4.46
CA PHE A 199 9.59 -2.25 -5.82
C PHE A 199 10.07 -3.25 -6.88
N THR A 200 10.81 -4.30 -6.48
CA THR A 200 11.28 -5.33 -7.42
C THR A 200 10.24 -6.43 -7.69
N ARG A 201 9.23 -6.56 -6.81
CA ARG A 201 8.13 -7.52 -7.00
C ARG A 201 6.99 -6.96 -7.83
N GLU A 202 6.82 -5.66 -7.79
CA GLU A 202 5.76 -4.91 -8.43
C GLU A 202 6.14 -4.46 -9.84
#